data_fc002361af73a57c7a1842db29f82170
#
_entry.id   fc002361af73a57c7a1842db29f82170
#
_cell.length_a   1.000
_cell.length_b   1.000
_cell.length_c   1.000
_cell.angle_alpha   90.00
_cell.angle_beta   90.00
_cell.angle_gamma   90.00
#
_symmetry.space_group_name_H-M   'P 1'
#
loop_
_entity.id
_entity.type
_entity.pdbx_description
1 polymer ?
#
loop_
_entity_poly.entity_id
_entity_poly.type
_entity_poly.pdbx_seq_one_letter_code
_entity_poly.pdbx_strand_id
1 'polypeptide(L)'
;MLPGLVLLAAACGGGDDSTLTGSRGSGPAGEAGNGRTGATSSIVEVRPTQPDAEIPDWVGEVVNLHDLEAGTCFNSYSWVQDDRQIAIDTRVPCPGPHQHEIYLRTAHPARPGAPWPGDREMEAYARAECYAAFAGFVGLIFELSELELGYLTPSRTDFEHDRAVFRNIHCFVHRSDGTEMVGTAAGSRL
;
A
#
# COMPACT_ATOMS: atom_id res chain seq x y z
N MET A 1 16.97 -20.51 -45.44
CA MET A 1 17.12 -19.13 -46.02
C MET A 1 16.96 -18.15 -44.86
N LEU A 2 18.08 -17.67 -44.33
CA LEU A 2 18.17 -16.40 -43.56
C LEU A 2 18.42 -15.27 -44.58
N PRO A 3 17.95 -14.08 -44.36
CA PRO A 3 18.67 -13.05 -43.60
C PRO A 3 17.70 -12.12 -42.85
N GLY A 4 18.04 -11.21 -42.00
CA GLY A 4 19.21 -10.42 -41.77
C GLY A 4 18.99 -9.57 -40.48
N LEU A 5 20.09 -9.44 -39.83
CA LEU A 5 20.34 -8.63 -38.64
C LEU A 5 20.35 -7.13 -39.06
N VAL A 6 19.63 -6.26 -38.36
CA VAL A 6 19.86 -4.80 -38.40
C VAL A 6 20.08 -4.32 -36.97
N LEU A 7 21.35 -4.06 -36.67
CA LEU A 7 21.80 -3.23 -35.55
C LEU A 7 21.61 -1.74 -35.93
N LEU A 8 20.96 -0.99 -35.08
CA LEU A 8 21.07 0.46 -35.07
C LEU A 8 21.50 0.90 -33.66
N ALA A 9 22.79 1.28 -33.62
CA ALA A 9 23.35 2.03 -32.50
C ALA A 9 23.09 3.52 -32.75
N ALA A 10 22.62 4.23 -31.76
CA ALA A 10 22.67 5.69 -31.72
C ALA A 10 23.17 6.10 -30.33
N ALA A 11 24.41 6.57 -30.34
CA ALA A 11 25.04 7.33 -29.27
C ALA A 11 24.88 8.83 -29.56
N CYS A 12 24.71 9.62 -28.52
CA CYS A 12 25.02 11.04 -28.33
C CYS A 12 24.51 11.40 -26.93
N GLY A 13 25.25 11.89 -25.94
CA GLY A 13 26.36 12.81 -26.00
C GLY A 13 25.93 14.14 -25.39
N GLY A 14 26.65 14.64 -24.36
CA GLY A 14 26.52 15.97 -23.80
C GLY A 14 25.91 15.95 -22.38
N GLY A 15 26.55 16.22 -21.25
CA GLY A 15 27.64 17.14 -20.98
C GLY A 15 27.11 18.54 -20.67
N ASP A 16 26.88 18.86 -19.38
CA ASP A 16 27.04 20.24 -18.93
C ASP A 16 27.33 20.28 -17.41
N ASP A 17 28.59 20.58 -17.21
CA ASP A 17 29.23 20.96 -15.97
C ASP A 17 28.88 22.43 -15.66
N SER A 18 28.24 22.70 -14.55
CA SER A 18 28.07 24.08 -14.05
C SER A 18 28.66 24.22 -12.66
N THR A 19 29.97 24.43 -12.66
CA THR A 19 30.72 24.99 -11.55
C THR A 19 30.28 26.45 -11.29
N LEU A 20 29.69 26.69 -10.12
CA LEU A 20 29.53 28.05 -9.59
C LEU A 20 30.57 28.28 -8.48
N THR A 21 31.60 29.01 -8.87
CA THR A 21 32.63 29.60 -8.07
C THR A 21 32.09 30.64 -7.09
N GLY A 22 32.49 30.49 -5.83
CA GLY A 22 32.21 31.42 -4.76
C GLY A 22 32.91 32.76 -4.93
N SER A 23 32.23 33.81 -4.56
CA SER A 23 32.84 35.14 -4.28
C SER A 23 32.79 35.44 -2.80
N ARG A 24 33.99 35.54 -2.21
CA ARG A 24 34.21 36.14 -0.90
C ARG A 24 34.12 37.66 -1.06
N GLY A 25 33.23 38.30 -0.32
CA GLY A 25 33.23 39.71 -0.09
C GLY A 25 33.59 40.02 1.37
N SER A 26 34.75 40.61 1.55
CA SER A 26 35.24 41.10 2.84
C SER A 26 34.88 42.58 3.03
N GLY A 27 34.45 42.94 4.27
CA GLY A 27 34.66 44.18 4.92
C GLY A 27 33.46 45.12 5.09
N PRO A 28 33.52 46.16 5.91
CA PRO A 28 34.25 46.31 7.17
C PRO A 28 33.32 46.61 8.36
N ALA A 29 33.95 46.69 9.53
CA ALA A 29 33.36 47.05 10.82
C ALA A 29 32.80 48.48 10.86
N GLY A 30 31.67 48.62 11.55
CA GLY A 30 31.04 49.90 11.88
C GLY A 30 30.04 49.75 13.00
N GLU A 31 30.48 50.11 14.15
CA GLU A 31 29.91 50.89 15.26
C GLU A 31 28.56 50.56 15.89
N ALA A 32 28.65 50.58 17.20
CA ALA A 32 27.68 50.49 18.27
C ALA A 32 26.41 51.36 18.07
N GLY A 33 25.27 50.78 18.38
CA GLY A 33 23.98 51.50 18.43
C GLY A 33 22.92 50.76 19.20
N ASN A 34 22.85 50.95 20.48
CA ASN A 34 21.68 51.14 21.33
C ASN A 34 20.62 50.04 21.41
N GLY A 35 20.47 49.53 22.61
CA GLY A 35 19.49 48.55 23.04
C GLY A 35 18.03 48.86 22.68
N ARG A 36 17.42 47.87 22.12
CA ARG A 36 15.99 47.64 22.22
C ARG A 36 15.79 46.17 22.57
N THR A 37 15.41 45.96 23.80
CA THR A 37 14.79 44.70 24.24
C THR A 37 13.54 44.47 23.41
N GLY A 38 13.73 43.85 22.25
CA GLY A 38 12.64 43.26 21.49
C GLY A 38 12.21 41.97 22.16
N ALA A 39 11.12 42.02 22.89
CA ALA A 39 10.43 40.80 23.29
C ALA A 39 10.08 40.01 22.02
N THR A 40 10.84 38.96 21.75
CA THR A 40 10.50 37.99 20.70
C THR A 40 9.25 37.24 21.17
N SER A 41 8.10 37.74 20.76
CA SER A 41 6.85 37.03 20.91
C SER A 41 6.96 35.79 20.03
N SER A 42 7.33 34.65 20.61
CA SER A 42 7.21 33.38 19.96
C SER A 42 5.73 33.16 19.72
N ILE A 43 5.29 33.40 18.49
CA ILE A 43 3.98 32.95 18.05
C ILE A 43 4.10 31.44 18.05
N VAL A 44 3.60 30.81 19.09
CA VAL A 44 3.34 29.36 19.08
C VAL A 44 2.23 29.18 18.07
N GLU A 45 2.60 28.78 16.87
CA GLU A 45 1.65 28.35 15.86
C GLU A 45 0.95 27.10 16.41
N VAL A 46 -0.20 27.33 17.04
CA VAL A 46 -1.08 26.23 17.47
C VAL A 46 -1.60 25.62 16.18
N ARG A 47 -0.99 24.52 15.77
CA ARG A 47 -1.54 23.69 14.68
C ARG A 47 -2.95 23.29 15.11
N PRO A 48 -3.99 23.60 14.32
CA PRO A 48 -5.32 23.15 14.66
C PRO A 48 -5.30 21.63 14.75
N THR A 49 -5.51 21.11 15.93
CA THR A 49 -5.76 19.67 16.13
C THR A 49 -7.03 19.33 15.39
N GLN A 50 -6.91 18.43 14.43
CA GLN A 50 -8.08 17.85 13.79
C GLN A 50 -8.87 17.13 14.88
N PRO A 51 -10.19 17.41 15.03
CA PRO A 51 -10.98 16.70 16.03
C PRO A 51 -10.86 15.20 15.77
N ASP A 52 -10.68 14.43 16.83
CA ASP A 52 -10.69 12.98 16.74
C ASP A 52 -11.97 12.53 16.05
N ALA A 53 -11.84 11.67 15.05
CA ALA A 53 -13.00 11.06 14.44
C ALA A 53 -13.65 10.11 15.45
N GLU A 54 -14.96 10.04 15.44
CA GLU A 54 -15.68 9.07 16.25
C GLU A 54 -15.17 7.66 15.94
N ILE A 55 -14.82 6.90 17.00
CA ILE A 55 -14.37 5.53 16.84
C ILE A 55 -15.55 4.72 16.31
N PRO A 56 -15.44 4.08 15.14
CA PRO A 56 -16.54 3.32 14.58
C PRO A 56 -16.85 2.10 15.46
N ASP A 57 -18.13 1.78 15.59
CA ASP A 57 -18.54 0.49 16.13
C ASP A 57 -18.11 -0.61 15.15
N TRP A 58 -17.33 -1.57 15.62
CA TRP A 58 -16.94 -2.71 14.80
C TRP A 58 -17.62 -4.00 15.23
N VAL A 59 -17.82 -4.87 14.25
CA VAL A 59 -18.40 -6.21 14.43
C VAL A 59 -17.34 -7.26 14.12
N GLY A 60 -17.30 -8.32 14.90
CA GLY A 60 -16.41 -9.44 14.68
C GLY A 60 -15.21 -9.50 15.63
N GLU A 61 -14.33 -10.44 15.37
CA GLU A 61 -13.09 -10.67 16.13
C GLU A 61 -11.93 -9.94 15.46
N VAL A 62 -11.23 -9.06 16.17
CA VAL A 62 -10.05 -8.36 15.65
C VAL A 62 -8.96 -9.36 15.29
N VAL A 63 -8.45 -9.26 14.09
CA VAL A 63 -7.48 -10.20 13.52
C VAL A 63 -6.36 -9.47 12.78
N ASN A 64 -5.26 -10.18 12.53
CA ASN A 64 -4.27 -9.75 11.55
C ASN A 64 -4.66 -10.34 10.18
N LEU A 65 -4.80 -9.50 9.16
CA LEU A 65 -5.18 -9.93 7.81
C LEU A 65 -4.23 -10.99 7.23
N HIS A 66 -2.95 -10.92 7.58
CA HIS A 66 -1.95 -11.89 7.10
C HIS A 66 -2.12 -13.31 7.71
N ASP A 67 -2.93 -13.44 8.76
CA ASP A 67 -3.24 -14.74 9.38
C ASP A 67 -4.53 -15.36 8.83
N LEU A 68 -5.27 -14.64 7.97
CA LEU A 68 -6.52 -15.15 7.40
C LEU A 68 -6.26 -16.19 6.32
N GLU A 69 -7.13 -17.18 6.27
CA GLU A 69 -7.12 -18.25 5.28
C GLU A 69 -8.20 -18.03 4.21
N ALA A 70 -8.06 -18.71 3.08
CA ALA A 70 -9.08 -18.70 2.03
C ALA A 70 -10.44 -19.17 2.59
N GLY A 71 -11.53 -18.51 2.19
CA GLY A 71 -12.87 -18.73 2.70
C GLY A 71 -13.20 -17.93 3.96
N THR A 72 -12.31 -17.04 4.40
CA THR A 72 -12.57 -16.15 5.55
C THR A 72 -13.19 -14.84 5.10
N CYS A 73 -14.29 -14.44 5.73
CA CYS A 73 -14.94 -13.14 5.52
C CYS A 73 -14.48 -12.15 6.60
N PHE A 74 -14.28 -10.88 6.19
CA PHE A 74 -13.76 -9.88 7.11
C PHE A 74 -14.25 -8.47 6.78
N ASN A 75 -14.17 -7.58 7.76
CA ASN A 75 -14.42 -6.16 7.64
C ASN A 75 -13.18 -5.37 8.00
N SER A 76 -13.00 -4.21 7.35
CA SER A 76 -11.91 -3.27 7.63
C SER A 76 -12.49 -1.95 8.12
N TYR A 77 -11.94 -1.44 9.21
CA TYR A 77 -12.34 -0.18 9.83
C TYR A 77 -11.14 0.74 9.96
N SER A 78 -11.34 2.02 9.71
CA SER A 78 -10.28 3.01 9.91
C SER A 78 -10.84 4.33 10.43
N TRP A 79 -10.09 4.98 11.32
CA TRP A 79 -10.41 6.30 11.86
C TRP A 79 -9.13 7.06 12.20
N VAL A 80 -9.25 8.35 12.49
CA VAL A 80 -8.14 9.18 12.94
C VAL A 80 -8.29 9.43 14.44
N GLN A 81 -7.23 9.19 15.19
CA GLN A 81 -7.14 9.46 16.62
C GLN A 81 -5.76 10.00 16.96
N ASP A 82 -5.69 11.12 17.69
CA ASP A 82 -4.42 11.77 18.06
C ASP A 82 -3.51 12.02 16.84
N ASP A 83 -4.05 12.55 15.75
CA ASP A 83 -3.37 12.78 14.46
C ASP A 83 -2.78 11.48 13.82
N ARG A 84 -3.18 10.32 14.26
CA ARG A 84 -2.77 9.03 13.69
C ARG A 84 -3.94 8.30 13.07
N GLN A 85 -3.72 7.75 11.89
CA GLN A 85 -4.68 6.83 11.32
C GLN A 85 -4.57 5.48 12.02
N ILE A 86 -5.68 5.05 12.59
CA ILE A 86 -5.85 3.72 13.19
C ILE A 86 -6.62 2.87 12.18
N ALA A 87 -6.23 1.63 12.02
CA ALA A 87 -6.94 0.66 11.21
C ALA A 87 -7.03 -0.67 11.97
N ILE A 88 -8.17 -1.31 11.91
CA ILE A 88 -8.37 -2.67 12.40
C ILE A 88 -9.15 -3.47 11.37
N ASP A 89 -8.90 -4.77 11.38
CA ASP A 89 -9.63 -5.73 10.57
C ASP A 89 -10.29 -6.74 11.49
N THR A 90 -11.50 -7.16 11.14
CA THR A 90 -12.26 -8.10 11.95
C THR A 90 -12.74 -9.27 11.11
N ARG A 91 -12.56 -10.49 11.64
CA ARG A 91 -13.16 -11.69 11.08
C ARG A 91 -14.62 -11.77 11.45
N VAL A 92 -15.47 -12.02 10.48
CA VAL A 92 -16.92 -12.17 10.63
C VAL A 92 -17.40 -13.46 9.96
N PRO A 93 -18.56 -14.01 10.39
CA PRO A 93 -19.17 -15.14 9.70
C PRO A 93 -19.69 -14.74 8.31
N CYS A 94 -19.31 -15.46 7.26
CA CYS A 94 -19.75 -15.16 5.88
C CYS A 94 -21.27 -15.15 5.66
N PRO A 95 -22.12 -15.90 6.37
CA PRO A 95 -23.55 -15.76 6.26
C PRO A 95 -24.12 -14.40 6.69
N GLY A 96 -23.36 -13.61 7.47
CA GLY A 96 -23.70 -12.25 7.86
C GLY A 96 -23.16 -11.20 6.87
N PRO A 97 -23.53 -9.92 7.07
CA PRO A 97 -22.94 -8.82 6.29
C PRO A 97 -21.43 -8.71 6.48
N HIS A 98 -20.68 -8.54 5.37
CA HIS A 98 -19.25 -8.37 5.38
C HIS A 98 -18.76 -7.64 4.13
N GLN A 99 -17.61 -6.99 4.24
CA GLN A 99 -17.03 -6.19 3.16
C GLN A 99 -16.18 -7.02 2.21
N HIS A 100 -15.46 -8.02 2.73
CA HIS A 100 -14.42 -8.74 2.00
C HIS A 100 -14.47 -10.25 2.25
N GLU A 101 -14.07 -11.05 1.27
CA GLU A 101 -13.84 -12.49 1.43
C GLU A 101 -12.51 -12.89 0.81
N ILE A 102 -11.64 -13.56 1.59
CA ILE A 102 -10.38 -14.12 1.08
C ILE A 102 -10.71 -15.35 0.21
N TYR A 103 -10.29 -15.33 -1.05
CA TYR A 103 -10.51 -16.47 -1.95
C TYR A 103 -9.23 -17.25 -2.29
N LEU A 104 -8.06 -16.62 -2.12
CA LEU A 104 -6.79 -17.27 -2.36
C LEU A 104 -5.77 -16.78 -1.33
N ARG A 105 -5.00 -17.72 -0.79
CA ARG A 105 -3.75 -17.46 -0.10
C ARG A 105 -2.63 -18.18 -0.85
N THR A 106 -1.67 -17.44 -1.35
CA THR A 106 -0.50 -17.97 -2.06
C THR A 106 0.77 -17.33 -1.49
N ALA A 107 1.92 -17.79 -1.90
CA ALA A 107 3.21 -17.23 -1.47
C ALA A 107 4.06 -16.86 -2.67
N HIS A 108 4.78 -15.76 -2.59
CA HIS A 108 5.75 -15.39 -3.61
C HIS A 108 6.87 -16.44 -3.69
N PRO A 109 7.22 -16.93 -4.91
CA PRO A 109 8.10 -18.10 -5.10
C PRO A 109 9.58 -17.83 -4.84
N ALA A 110 9.97 -16.59 -4.52
CA ALA A 110 11.36 -16.26 -4.24
C ALA A 110 11.91 -17.09 -3.07
N ARG A 111 13.18 -17.50 -3.19
CA ARG A 111 13.88 -18.26 -2.14
C ARG A 111 14.02 -17.44 -0.86
N PRO A 112 14.14 -18.07 0.33
CA PRO A 112 14.49 -17.39 1.57
C PRO A 112 15.72 -16.49 1.41
N GLY A 113 15.71 -15.29 2.03
CA GLY A 113 16.81 -14.31 1.91
C GLY A 113 16.93 -13.62 0.55
N ALA A 114 15.97 -13.82 -0.38
CA ALA A 114 15.97 -13.05 -1.61
C ALA A 114 15.69 -11.56 -1.31
N PRO A 115 16.34 -10.63 -2.04
CA PRO A 115 16.07 -9.22 -1.88
C PRO A 115 14.63 -8.88 -2.32
N TRP A 116 14.12 -7.79 -1.79
CA TRP A 116 12.82 -7.25 -2.20
C TRP A 116 12.80 -6.93 -3.70
N PRO A 117 11.81 -7.43 -4.46
CA PRO A 117 11.76 -7.20 -5.91
C PRO A 117 11.36 -5.77 -6.29
N GLY A 118 10.87 -5.00 -5.34
CA GLY A 118 10.27 -3.69 -5.55
C GLY A 118 8.74 -3.73 -5.52
N ASP A 119 8.13 -2.62 -5.09
CA ASP A 119 6.68 -2.54 -4.90
C ASP A 119 5.92 -2.86 -6.18
N ARG A 120 6.32 -2.25 -7.29
CA ARG A 120 5.67 -2.46 -8.60
C ARG A 120 5.68 -3.92 -9.06
N GLU A 121 6.79 -4.62 -8.83
CA GLU A 121 6.91 -6.03 -9.24
C GLU A 121 6.09 -6.94 -8.31
N MET A 122 6.11 -6.66 -7.02
CA MET A 122 5.29 -7.38 -6.04
C MET A 122 3.80 -7.20 -6.30
N GLU A 123 3.35 -5.98 -6.57
CA GLU A 123 1.95 -5.68 -6.92
C GLU A 123 1.53 -6.35 -8.23
N ALA A 124 2.40 -6.31 -9.24
CA ALA A 124 2.13 -6.96 -10.53
C ALA A 124 1.99 -8.47 -10.37
N TYR A 125 2.87 -9.09 -9.55
CA TYR A 125 2.79 -10.51 -9.24
C TYR A 125 1.50 -10.84 -8.48
N ALA A 126 1.19 -10.10 -7.42
CA ALA A 126 -0.02 -10.32 -6.63
C ALA A 126 -1.28 -10.19 -7.49
N ARG A 127 -1.37 -9.15 -8.31
CA ARG A 127 -2.49 -8.94 -9.22
C ARG A 127 -2.66 -10.09 -10.20
N ALA A 128 -1.56 -10.59 -10.78
CA ALA A 128 -1.62 -11.70 -11.73
C ALA A 128 -2.14 -12.99 -11.09
N GLU A 129 -1.64 -13.34 -9.89
CA GLU A 129 -2.09 -14.52 -9.15
C GLU A 129 -3.57 -14.41 -8.76
N CYS A 130 -3.97 -13.26 -8.24
CA CYS A 130 -5.35 -13.01 -7.83
C CYS A 130 -6.30 -13.06 -9.03
N TYR A 131 -5.93 -12.39 -10.13
CA TYR A 131 -6.73 -12.42 -11.35
C TYR A 131 -6.91 -13.83 -11.91
N ALA A 132 -5.82 -14.60 -11.95
CA ALA A 132 -5.87 -15.98 -12.48
C ALA A 132 -6.81 -16.90 -11.68
N ALA A 133 -6.92 -16.70 -10.38
CA ALA A 133 -7.75 -17.51 -9.50
C ALA A 133 -9.22 -17.03 -9.43
N PHE A 134 -9.49 -15.78 -9.78
CA PHE A 134 -10.79 -15.11 -9.58
C PHE A 134 -11.96 -15.89 -10.21
N ALA A 135 -11.86 -16.20 -11.51
CA ALA A 135 -12.95 -16.86 -12.22
C ALA A 135 -13.26 -18.27 -11.67
N GLY A 136 -12.23 -18.97 -11.19
CA GLY A 136 -12.40 -20.28 -10.54
C GLY A 136 -13.15 -20.21 -9.22
N PHE A 137 -13.00 -19.10 -8.49
CA PHE A 137 -13.69 -18.87 -7.23
C PHE A 137 -15.11 -18.32 -7.43
N VAL A 138 -15.27 -17.21 -8.14
CA VAL A 138 -16.56 -16.53 -8.33
C VAL A 138 -17.49 -17.30 -9.29
N GLY A 139 -16.90 -18.04 -10.24
CA GLY A 139 -17.66 -18.73 -11.31
C GLY A 139 -18.05 -17.82 -12.47
N LEU A 140 -17.43 -16.63 -12.55
CA LEU A 140 -17.58 -15.64 -13.62
C LEU A 140 -16.22 -14.98 -13.86
N ILE A 141 -15.93 -14.60 -15.10
CA ILE A 141 -14.71 -13.85 -15.40
C ILE A 141 -14.77 -12.44 -14.80
N PHE A 142 -13.61 -11.91 -14.40
CA PHE A 142 -13.49 -10.65 -13.69
C PHE A 142 -14.18 -9.47 -14.40
N GLU A 143 -14.03 -9.36 -15.72
CA GLU A 143 -14.55 -8.26 -16.53
C GLU A 143 -16.08 -8.21 -16.62
N LEU A 144 -16.77 -9.29 -16.23
CA LEU A 144 -18.22 -9.38 -16.21
C LEU A 144 -18.80 -9.43 -14.79
N SER A 145 -17.92 -9.41 -13.79
CA SER A 145 -18.30 -9.51 -12.38
C SER A 145 -18.69 -8.14 -11.80
N GLU A 146 -19.61 -8.15 -10.85
CA GLU A 146 -19.91 -6.99 -10.00
C GLU A 146 -18.89 -6.86 -8.84
N LEU A 147 -18.04 -7.90 -8.68
CA LEU A 147 -17.02 -7.94 -7.66
C LEU A 147 -15.69 -7.43 -8.19
N GLU A 148 -14.99 -6.69 -7.34
CA GLU A 148 -13.62 -6.27 -7.55
C GLU A 148 -12.66 -7.20 -6.81
N LEU A 149 -11.46 -7.35 -7.34
CA LEU A 149 -10.39 -8.07 -6.65
C LEU A 149 -9.46 -7.10 -5.91
N GLY A 150 -9.16 -7.44 -4.67
CA GLY A 150 -8.12 -6.80 -3.88
C GLY A 150 -7.03 -7.81 -3.52
N TYR A 151 -5.88 -7.29 -3.09
CA TYR A 151 -4.80 -8.14 -2.63
C TYR A 151 -4.01 -7.47 -1.49
N LEU A 152 -3.46 -8.32 -0.63
CA LEU A 152 -2.50 -7.94 0.40
C LEU A 152 -1.16 -8.55 0.05
N THR A 153 -0.11 -7.76 0.14
CA THR A 153 1.28 -8.20 -0.10
C THR A 153 2.07 -8.11 1.20
N PRO A 154 3.13 -8.90 1.35
CA PRO A 154 4.04 -8.76 2.47
C PRO A 154 4.74 -7.39 2.44
N SER A 155 5.14 -6.89 3.59
CA SER A 155 6.06 -5.76 3.65
C SER A 155 7.46 -6.18 3.17
N ARG A 156 8.30 -5.19 2.80
CA ARG A 156 9.69 -5.46 2.46
C ARG A 156 10.43 -6.19 3.59
N THR A 157 10.23 -5.75 4.84
CA THR A 157 10.87 -6.37 6.02
C THR A 157 10.47 -7.82 6.19
N ASP A 158 9.19 -8.13 6.00
CA ASP A 158 8.67 -9.49 6.10
C ASP A 158 9.18 -10.38 4.96
N PHE A 159 9.23 -9.82 3.76
CA PHE A 159 9.73 -10.54 2.58
C PHE A 159 11.21 -10.89 2.69
N GLU A 160 12.05 -9.96 3.12
CA GLU A 160 13.50 -10.14 3.26
C GLU A 160 13.88 -10.96 4.50
N HIS A 161 12.91 -11.33 5.35
CA HIS A 161 13.18 -12.11 6.56
C HIS A 161 13.79 -13.47 6.22
N ASP A 162 14.88 -13.84 6.91
CA ASP A 162 15.68 -15.03 6.63
C ASP A 162 14.90 -16.35 6.60
N ARG A 163 13.84 -16.44 7.39
CA ARG A 163 12.98 -17.64 7.45
C ARG A 163 11.89 -17.67 6.40
N ALA A 164 11.71 -16.60 5.62
CA ALA A 164 10.69 -16.45 4.57
C ALA A 164 9.25 -16.83 5.00
N VAL A 165 8.92 -16.66 6.26
CA VAL A 165 7.61 -17.07 6.82
C VAL A 165 6.48 -16.13 6.43
N PHE A 166 6.78 -14.88 6.02
CA PHE A 166 5.78 -13.84 5.78
C PHE A 166 5.80 -13.38 4.31
N ARG A 167 5.67 -14.34 3.38
CA ARG A 167 5.64 -14.06 1.94
C ARG A 167 4.29 -14.31 1.30
N ASN A 168 3.28 -14.44 2.16
CA ASN A 168 1.94 -14.72 1.71
C ASN A 168 1.34 -13.50 1.03
N ILE A 169 0.64 -13.79 -0.06
CA ILE A 169 -0.25 -12.90 -0.77
C ILE A 169 -1.66 -13.40 -0.51
N HIS A 170 -2.53 -12.51 -0.09
CA HIS A 170 -3.93 -12.82 0.11
C HIS A 170 -4.74 -12.10 -0.95
N CYS A 171 -5.56 -12.82 -1.68
CA CYS A 171 -6.49 -12.28 -2.63
C CYS A 171 -7.88 -12.27 -2.03
N PHE A 172 -8.56 -11.15 -2.11
CA PHE A 172 -9.92 -11.02 -1.61
C PHE A 172 -10.83 -10.38 -2.64
N VAL A 173 -12.11 -10.61 -2.51
CA VAL A 173 -13.16 -9.95 -3.29
C VAL A 173 -13.94 -8.99 -2.42
N HIS A 174 -14.47 -7.94 -3.05
CA HIS A 174 -15.39 -6.98 -2.47
C HIS A 174 -16.32 -6.45 -3.56
N ARG A 175 -17.41 -5.79 -3.19
CA ARG A 175 -18.29 -5.13 -4.18
C ARG A 175 -17.70 -3.83 -4.66
N SER A 176 -17.83 -3.56 -5.95
CA SER A 176 -17.31 -2.32 -6.57
C SER A 176 -18.00 -1.06 -6.06
N ASP A 177 -19.24 -1.17 -5.61
CA ASP A 177 -20.03 -0.07 -5.07
C ASP A 177 -19.81 0.17 -3.56
N GLY A 178 -18.94 -0.63 -2.93
CA GLY A 178 -18.61 -0.54 -1.50
C GLY A 178 -19.71 -1.04 -0.56
N THR A 179 -20.76 -1.66 -1.08
CA THR A 179 -21.79 -2.29 -0.25
C THR A 179 -21.32 -3.62 0.32
N GLU A 180 -21.91 -4.04 1.43
CA GLU A 180 -21.59 -5.34 2.05
C GLU A 180 -22.15 -6.51 1.24
N MET A 181 -21.41 -7.60 1.26
CA MET A 181 -21.85 -8.90 0.79
C MET A 181 -22.56 -9.68 1.91
N VAL A 182 -23.42 -10.61 1.55
CA VAL A 182 -24.04 -11.58 2.45
C VAL A 182 -23.93 -12.97 1.84
N GLY A 183 -23.38 -13.91 2.58
CA GLY A 183 -23.04 -15.22 2.03
C GLY A 183 -21.68 -15.23 1.34
N THR A 184 -21.22 -16.41 0.93
CA THR A 184 -19.94 -16.54 0.22
C THR A 184 -20.06 -16.09 -1.24
N ALA A 185 -19.01 -15.44 -1.74
CA ALA A 185 -18.86 -15.13 -3.16
C ALA A 185 -18.44 -16.35 -4.00
N ALA A 186 -18.09 -17.47 -3.36
CA ALA A 186 -17.73 -18.70 -4.07
C ALA A 186 -18.89 -19.21 -4.94
N GLY A 187 -18.68 -19.27 -6.25
CA GLY A 187 -19.67 -19.73 -7.21
C GLY A 187 -20.90 -18.82 -7.36
N SER A 188 -20.87 -17.61 -6.81
CA SER A 188 -21.99 -16.66 -6.81
C SER A 188 -22.38 -16.16 -8.20
N ARG A 189 -21.40 -16.07 -9.10
CA ARG A 189 -21.53 -15.49 -10.45
C ARG A 189 -21.99 -14.02 -10.44
N LEU A 190 -21.66 -13.29 -9.36
CA LEU A 190 -21.87 -11.87 -9.25
C LEU A 190 -20.90 -11.06 -10.11
#